data_02865817323fc59d53640d87440188a5
#
_entry.id   02865817323fc59d53640d87440188a5
#
_cell.length_a   1.000
_cell.length_b   1.000
_cell.length_c   1.000
_cell.angle_alpha   90.00
_cell.angle_beta   90.00
_cell.angle_gamma   90.00
#
_symmetry.space_group_name_H-M   'P 1'
#
loop_
_entity.id
_entity.type
_entity.pdbx_description
1 polymer ?
#
loop_
_entity_poly.entity_id
_entity_poly.type
_entity_poly.pdbx_seq_one_letter_code
_entity_poly.pdbx_strand_id
1 'polypeptide(L)'
;MKRIVISDVDGCLTDGKFVYTAEGKVSKTFGPHDNDGVKKLKNAGYDVIFISADKRGFPITKKRIDDMKCELYPVSEEERKDWVANKIKDYDWSAFFGDGCSDIPAGSVVDFFGCPGNARYEVFEVADYTTPSNGSEGAFLDFANRILELNNDN
;
A
#
# COMPACT_ATOMS: atom_id res chain seq x y z
N MET A 1 -3.70 -0.24 -22.05
CA MET A 1 -3.00 0.64 -21.11
C MET A 1 -2.53 -0.17 -19.89
N LYS A 2 -1.27 -0.07 -19.54
CA LYS A 2 -0.70 -0.77 -18.39
C LYS A 2 -0.77 0.12 -17.16
N ARG A 3 -1.39 -0.36 -16.10
CA ARG A 3 -1.60 0.42 -14.87
C ARG A 3 -1.19 -0.39 -13.66
N ILE A 4 -0.58 0.25 -12.66
CA ILE A 4 -0.09 -0.40 -11.45
C ILE A 4 -0.45 0.37 -10.20
N VAL A 5 -0.78 -0.37 -9.15
CA VAL A 5 -0.97 0.16 -7.80
C VAL A 5 0.07 -0.52 -6.91
N ILE A 6 0.87 0.30 -6.25
CA ILE A 6 1.89 -0.15 -5.29
C ILE A 6 1.47 0.33 -3.92
N SER A 7 1.51 -0.54 -2.92
CA SER A 7 1.12 -0.18 -1.56
C SER A 7 2.17 -0.63 -0.55
N ASP A 8 2.45 0.25 0.41
CA ASP A 8 3.10 -0.14 1.65
C ASP A 8 2.16 -1.05 2.45
N VAL A 9 2.66 -1.77 3.42
CA VAL A 9 1.86 -2.72 4.22
C VAL A 9 1.57 -2.17 5.62
N ASP A 10 2.61 -1.89 6.40
CA ASP A 10 2.42 -1.46 7.79
C ASP A 10 1.80 -0.06 7.84
N GLY A 11 0.68 0.08 8.53
CA GLY A 11 -0.09 1.31 8.57
C GLY A 11 -1.09 1.46 7.43
N CYS A 12 -0.99 0.66 6.37
CA CYS A 12 -1.86 0.70 5.19
C CYS A 12 -2.82 -0.49 5.16
N LEU A 13 -2.30 -1.71 5.27
CA LEU A 13 -3.09 -2.94 5.43
C LEU A 13 -3.23 -3.30 6.90
N THR A 14 -2.27 -2.92 7.73
CA THR A 14 -2.36 -3.02 9.18
C THR A 14 -2.68 -1.64 9.75
N ASP A 15 -2.98 -1.60 11.05
CA ASP A 15 -3.18 -0.34 11.78
C ASP A 15 -1.84 0.33 12.16
N GLY A 16 -0.71 -0.22 11.72
CA GLY A 16 0.62 0.27 12.06
C GLY A 16 1.18 -0.31 13.35
N LYS A 17 0.37 -1.04 14.10
CA LYS A 17 0.76 -1.66 15.36
C LYS A 17 1.20 -3.10 15.18
N PHE A 18 1.98 -3.59 16.10
CA PHE A 18 2.38 -4.99 16.14
C PHE A 18 2.54 -5.44 17.58
N VAL A 19 2.47 -6.74 17.82
CA VAL A 19 2.68 -7.31 19.14
C VAL A 19 4.13 -7.73 19.26
N TYR A 20 4.77 -7.29 20.34
CA TYR A 20 6.17 -7.54 20.61
C TYR A 20 6.32 -8.31 21.92
N THR A 21 7.13 -9.36 21.90
CA THR A 21 7.48 -10.13 23.11
C THR A 21 9.00 -10.16 23.25
N ALA A 22 9.50 -10.84 24.29
CA ALA A 22 10.94 -11.01 24.46
C ALA A 22 11.61 -11.72 23.26
N GLU A 23 10.85 -12.48 22.48
CA GLU A 23 11.33 -13.16 21.28
C GLU A 23 11.23 -12.28 20.03
N GLY A 24 10.68 -11.08 20.13
CA GLY A 24 10.57 -10.13 19.03
C GLY A 24 9.15 -9.91 18.56
N LYS A 25 9.02 -9.50 17.31
CA LYS A 25 7.71 -9.20 16.68
C LYS A 25 6.98 -10.51 16.39
N VAL A 26 5.77 -10.67 16.95
CA VAL A 26 5.03 -11.93 16.87
C VAL A 26 3.74 -11.85 16.07
N SER A 27 3.09 -10.69 15.95
CA SER A 27 1.85 -10.59 15.19
C SER A 27 1.58 -9.18 14.71
N LYS A 28 0.75 -9.09 13.65
CA LYS A 28 0.19 -7.86 13.08
C LYS A 28 -1.30 -8.07 12.88
N THR A 29 -2.07 -6.99 12.84
CA THR A 29 -3.51 -7.06 12.61
C THR A 29 -3.85 -6.59 11.21
N PHE A 30 -4.46 -7.48 10.42
CA PHE A 30 -4.95 -7.20 9.07
C PHE A 30 -6.48 -7.24 9.08
N GLY A 31 -7.09 -6.50 8.17
CA GLY A 31 -8.54 -6.53 8.01
C GLY A 31 -8.98 -7.35 6.79
N PRO A 32 -10.29 -7.65 6.70
CA PRO A 32 -10.81 -8.50 5.62
C PRO A 32 -11.03 -7.78 4.28
N HIS A 33 -11.22 -6.46 4.29
CA HIS A 33 -11.68 -5.73 3.10
C HIS A 33 -10.58 -5.42 2.09
N ASP A 34 -9.32 -5.51 2.48
CA ASP A 34 -8.20 -5.19 1.59
C ASP A 34 -8.16 -6.13 0.39
N ASN A 35 -8.46 -7.40 0.61
CA ASN A 35 -8.52 -8.37 -0.48
C ASN A 35 -9.63 -8.05 -1.49
N ASP A 36 -10.72 -7.44 -1.04
CA ASP A 36 -11.78 -6.98 -1.95
C ASP A 36 -11.25 -5.87 -2.86
N GLY A 37 -10.46 -4.96 -2.32
CA GLY A 37 -9.80 -3.92 -3.10
C GLY A 37 -8.83 -4.47 -4.13
N VAL A 38 -8.03 -5.46 -3.72
CA VAL A 38 -7.10 -6.15 -4.63
C VAL A 38 -7.86 -6.78 -5.79
N LYS A 39 -8.93 -7.51 -5.50
CA LYS A 39 -9.75 -8.17 -6.53
C LYS A 39 -10.35 -7.18 -7.50
N LYS A 40 -10.91 -6.08 -6.99
CA LYS A 40 -11.50 -5.04 -7.84
C LYS A 40 -10.48 -4.45 -8.81
N LEU A 41 -9.29 -4.12 -8.31
CA LEU A 41 -8.23 -3.56 -9.14
C LEU A 41 -7.75 -4.55 -10.19
N LYS A 42 -7.51 -5.81 -9.80
CA LYS A 42 -7.08 -6.84 -10.74
C LYS A 42 -8.13 -7.11 -11.82
N ASN A 43 -9.40 -7.16 -11.44
CA ASN A 43 -10.49 -7.35 -12.40
C ASN A 43 -10.59 -6.19 -13.39
N ALA A 44 -10.19 -5.00 -12.99
CA ALA A 44 -10.17 -3.83 -13.87
C ALA A 44 -8.86 -3.71 -14.68
N GLY A 45 -7.95 -4.68 -14.54
CA GLY A 45 -6.72 -4.73 -15.35
C GLY A 45 -5.51 -4.05 -14.72
N TYR A 46 -5.56 -3.72 -13.42
CA TYR A 46 -4.39 -3.17 -12.72
C TYR A 46 -3.50 -4.27 -12.18
N ASP A 47 -2.20 -4.07 -12.26
CA ASP A 47 -1.26 -4.84 -11.46
C ASP A 47 -1.26 -4.28 -10.04
N VAL A 48 -1.23 -5.15 -9.05
CA VAL A 48 -1.22 -4.76 -7.63
C VAL A 48 -0.05 -5.45 -6.95
N ILE A 49 0.85 -4.67 -6.38
CA ILE A 49 1.99 -5.20 -5.64
C ILE A 49 2.16 -4.47 -4.31
N PHE A 50 2.82 -5.13 -3.37
CA PHE A 50 3.07 -4.59 -2.04
C PHE A 50 4.56 -4.53 -1.75
N ILE A 51 4.97 -3.55 -0.94
CA ILE A 51 6.36 -3.40 -0.49
C ILE A 51 6.40 -3.28 1.02
N SER A 52 7.48 -3.71 1.63
CA SER A 52 7.67 -3.59 3.07
C SER A 52 9.15 -3.44 3.41
N ALA A 53 9.45 -2.52 4.33
CA ALA A 53 10.79 -2.37 4.89
C ALA A 53 10.97 -3.19 6.17
N ASP A 54 9.92 -3.80 6.68
CA ASP A 54 9.94 -4.53 7.94
C ASP A 54 10.58 -5.92 7.77
N LYS A 55 11.87 -6.02 8.07
CA LYS A 55 12.61 -7.27 7.97
C LYS A 55 12.18 -8.28 9.02
N ARG A 56 11.92 -7.82 10.25
CA ARG A 56 11.59 -8.69 11.39
C ARG A 56 10.21 -9.32 11.26
N GLY A 57 9.25 -8.55 10.75
CA GLY A 57 7.88 -9.01 10.56
C GLY A 57 7.61 -9.48 9.12
N PHE A 58 8.64 -9.57 8.29
CA PHE A 58 8.45 -9.92 6.87
C PHE A 58 7.72 -11.26 6.68
N PRO A 59 8.05 -12.34 7.42
CA PRO A 59 7.33 -13.61 7.27
C PRO A 59 5.83 -13.50 7.57
N ILE A 60 5.45 -12.67 8.54
CA ILE A 60 4.03 -12.42 8.87
C ILE A 60 3.35 -11.74 7.69
N THR A 61 3.96 -10.66 7.20
CA THR A 61 3.45 -9.89 6.06
C THR A 61 3.34 -10.76 4.81
N LYS A 62 4.39 -11.53 4.53
CA LYS A 62 4.43 -12.40 3.35
C LYS A 62 3.28 -13.41 3.36
N LYS A 63 2.97 -14.01 4.52
CA LYS A 63 1.85 -14.94 4.63
C LYS A 63 0.54 -14.30 4.23
N ARG A 64 0.28 -13.07 4.71
CA ARG A 64 -0.95 -12.34 4.37
C ARG A 64 -1.00 -11.97 2.89
N ILE A 65 0.10 -11.47 2.33
CA ILE A 65 0.14 -11.05 0.93
C ILE A 65 0.01 -12.26 0.00
N ASP A 66 0.64 -13.40 0.33
CA ASP A 66 0.48 -14.63 -0.43
C ASP A 66 -0.97 -15.10 -0.43
N ASP A 67 -1.67 -14.99 0.70
CA ASP A 67 -3.09 -15.35 0.79
C ASP A 67 -3.96 -14.48 -0.14
N MET A 68 -3.55 -13.25 -0.40
CA MET A 68 -4.23 -12.36 -1.35
C MET A 68 -3.74 -12.57 -2.79
N LYS A 69 -2.82 -13.50 -3.01
CA LYS A 69 -2.25 -13.82 -4.34
C LYS A 69 -1.58 -12.60 -4.98
N CYS A 70 -0.86 -11.84 -4.18
CA CYS A 70 -0.09 -10.68 -4.64
C CYS A 70 1.40 -10.91 -4.42
N GLU A 71 2.22 -10.11 -5.10
CA GLU A 71 3.66 -10.07 -4.89
C GLU A 71 4.00 -9.11 -3.77
N LEU A 72 4.99 -9.49 -2.97
CA LEU A 72 5.55 -8.65 -1.90
C LEU A 72 7.05 -8.52 -2.12
N TYR A 73 7.54 -7.28 -2.12
CA TYR A 73 8.96 -6.98 -2.28
C TYR A 73 9.54 -6.35 -1.01
N PRO A 74 10.71 -6.80 -0.55
CA PRO A 74 11.41 -6.11 0.53
C PRO A 74 12.07 -4.86 -0.05
N VAL A 75 11.65 -3.69 0.42
CA VAL A 75 12.15 -2.40 -0.06
C VAL A 75 12.42 -1.50 1.14
N SER A 76 13.67 -1.12 1.35
CA SER A 76 14.04 -0.26 2.46
C SER A 76 13.42 1.14 2.31
N GLU A 77 13.34 1.88 3.40
CA GLU A 77 12.83 3.25 3.37
C GLU A 77 13.70 4.14 2.48
N GLU A 78 15.02 3.96 2.53
CA GLU A 78 15.99 4.78 1.80
C GLU A 78 15.93 4.54 0.28
N GLU A 79 15.66 3.31 -0.16
CA GLU A 79 15.61 2.97 -1.58
C GLU A 79 14.22 3.10 -2.20
N ARG A 80 13.20 3.40 -1.39
CA ARG A 80 11.79 3.32 -1.81
C ARG A 80 11.47 4.19 -3.01
N LYS A 81 11.90 5.44 -3.00
CA LYS A 81 11.64 6.35 -4.13
C LYS A 81 12.20 5.81 -5.44
N ASP A 82 13.46 5.45 -5.46
CA ASP A 82 14.12 4.97 -6.67
C ASP A 82 13.57 3.62 -7.12
N TRP A 83 13.24 2.76 -6.15
CA TRP A 83 12.63 1.47 -6.45
C TRP A 83 11.28 1.65 -7.14
N VAL A 84 10.42 2.51 -6.59
CA VAL A 84 9.11 2.79 -7.19
C VAL A 84 9.27 3.43 -8.56
N ALA A 85 10.13 4.44 -8.69
CA ALA A 85 10.37 5.11 -9.97
C ALA A 85 10.82 4.12 -11.05
N ASN A 86 11.69 3.18 -10.69
CA ASN A 86 12.14 2.15 -11.64
C ASN A 86 11.03 1.16 -11.98
N LYS A 87 10.21 0.79 -11.00
CA LYS A 87 9.14 -0.19 -11.20
C LYS A 87 8.04 0.32 -12.14
N ILE A 88 7.71 1.60 -12.05
CA ILE A 88 6.59 2.19 -12.81
C ILE A 88 6.96 2.66 -14.22
N LYS A 89 8.23 2.64 -14.59
CA LYS A 89 8.69 3.24 -15.86
C LYS A 89 8.05 2.65 -17.11
N ASP A 90 7.61 1.38 -17.05
CA ASP A 90 6.98 0.71 -18.18
C ASP A 90 5.44 0.71 -18.09
N TYR A 91 4.89 1.47 -17.14
CA TYR A 91 3.46 1.60 -16.94
C TYR A 91 2.96 2.94 -17.44
N ASP A 92 1.74 2.96 -17.94
CA ASP A 92 1.09 4.18 -18.45
C ASP A 92 0.49 5.02 -17.32
N TRP A 93 0.12 4.37 -16.22
CA TRP A 93 -0.45 5.03 -15.05
C TRP A 93 -0.06 4.28 -13.79
N SER A 94 0.18 5.04 -12.71
CA SER A 94 0.65 4.47 -11.46
C SER A 94 0.06 5.17 -10.25
N ALA A 95 -0.14 4.39 -9.17
CA ALA A 95 -0.55 4.91 -7.88
C ALA A 95 0.28 4.29 -6.77
N PHE A 96 0.42 5.03 -5.67
CA PHE A 96 1.11 4.57 -4.48
C PHE A 96 0.26 4.85 -3.24
N PHE A 97 0.21 3.89 -2.32
CA PHE A 97 -0.51 4.00 -1.05
C PHE A 97 0.49 3.86 0.09
N GLY A 98 0.59 4.88 0.94
CA GLY A 98 1.56 4.90 2.03
C GLY A 98 1.08 5.75 3.20
N ASP A 99 1.62 5.47 4.40
CA ASP A 99 1.18 6.12 5.65
C ASP A 99 2.27 6.93 6.36
N GLY A 100 3.53 6.71 6.02
CA GLY A 100 4.66 7.28 6.75
C GLY A 100 5.44 8.31 5.95
N CYS A 101 6.28 9.05 6.66
CA CYS A 101 7.11 10.09 6.01
C CYS A 101 8.03 9.51 4.94
N SER A 102 8.49 8.27 5.09
CA SER A 102 9.31 7.60 4.08
C SER A 102 8.56 7.30 2.79
N ASP A 103 7.23 7.37 2.81
CA ASP A 103 6.38 7.15 1.63
C ASP A 103 6.24 8.41 0.78
N ILE A 104 6.51 9.58 1.35
CA ILE A 104 6.36 10.85 0.63
C ILE A 104 7.21 10.90 -0.65
N PRO A 105 8.51 10.56 -0.60
CA PRO A 105 9.30 10.55 -1.83
C PRO A 105 8.78 9.57 -2.89
N ALA A 106 8.31 8.39 -2.47
CA ALA A 106 7.72 7.42 -3.40
C ALA A 106 6.41 7.96 -4.00
N GLY A 107 5.59 8.60 -3.18
CA GLY A 107 4.35 9.22 -3.65
C GLY A 107 4.58 10.34 -4.67
N SER A 108 5.75 10.99 -4.63
CA SER A 108 6.07 12.10 -5.54
C SER A 108 6.36 11.65 -6.97
N VAL A 109 6.60 10.36 -7.22
CA VAL A 109 6.96 9.87 -8.56
C VAL A 109 5.81 9.16 -9.27
N VAL A 110 4.67 8.97 -8.61
CA VAL A 110 3.49 8.32 -9.20
C VAL A 110 2.45 9.35 -9.65
N ASP A 111 1.48 8.90 -10.42
CA ASP A 111 0.40 9.77 -10.88
C ASP A 111 -0.62 10.07 -9.78
N PHE A 112 -0.82 9.15 -8.85
CA PHE A 112 -1.81 9.29 -7.78
C PHE A 112 -1.28 8.74 -6.47
N PHE A 113 -1.16 9.61 -5.45
CA PHE A 113 -0.64 9.24 -4.13
C PHE A 113 -1.78 9.31 -3.10
N GLY A 114 -2.08 8.17 -2.47
CA GLY A 114 -3.08 8.09 -1.42
C GLY A 114 -2.50 7.68 -0.08
N CYS A 115 -3.24 7.96 0.98
CA CYS A 115 -2.85 7.54 2.32
C CYS A 115 -4.09 7.14 3.13
N PRO A 116 -3.91 6.26 4.15
CA PRO A 116 -5.00 5.90 5.05
C PRO A 116 -5.32 7.02 6.04
N GLY A 117 -6.48 6.92 6.70
CA GLY A 117 -6.91 7.88 7.69
C GLY A 117 -6.00 7.98 8.92
N ASN A 118 -5.17 6.95 9.17
CA ASN A 118 -4.20 6.92 10.27
C ASN A 118 -2.79 7.34 9.85
N ALA A 119 -2.62 7.92 8.66
CA ALA A 119 -1.30 8.34 8.19
C ALA A 119 -0.69 9.41 9.09
N ARG A 120 0.63 9.61 8.94
CA ARG A 120 1.30 10.70 9.59
C ARG A 120 0.76 12.04 9.06
N TYR A 121 0.74 13.03 9.93
CA TYR A 121 0.30 14.36 9.60
C TYR A 121 0.99 14.92 8.34
N GLU A 122 2.31 14.71 8.21
CA GLU A 122 3.08 15.21 7.07
C GLU A 122 2.61 14.60 5.74
N VAL A 123 2.08 13.36 5.79
CA VAL A 123 1.58 12.68 4.60
C VAL A 123 0.25 13.28 4.15
N PHE A 124 -0.62 13.64 5.09
CA PHE A 124 -1.90 14.28 4.75
C PHE A 124 -1.71 15.54 3.92
N GLU A 125 -0.64 16.29 4.16
CA GLU A 125 -0.40 17.57 3.48
C GLU A 125 -0.04 17.41 2.01
N VAL A 126 0.50 16.26 1.61
CA VAL A 126 1.01 16.05 0.25
C VAL A 126 0.26 14.96 -0.52
N ALA A 127 -0.53 14.12 0.13
CA ALA A 127 -1.30 13.09 -0.54
C ALA A 127 -2.41 13.69 -1.40
N ASP A 128 -2.66 13.08 -2.53
CA ASP A 128 -3.78 13.46 -3.41
C ASP A 128 -5.12 13.03 -2.82
N TYR A 129 -5.11 11.98 -2.01
CA TYR A 129 -6.33 11.42 -1.42
C TYR A 129 -6.04 10.79 -0.07
N THR A 130 -6.88 11.10 0.91
CA THR A 130 -6.87 10.45 2.23
C THR A 130 -8.15 9.63 2.35
N THR A 131 -8.01 8.33 2.64
CA THR A 131 -9.18 7.47 2.78
C THR A 131 -9.95 7.78 4.06
N PRO A 132 -11.28 7.60 4.07
CA PRO A 132 -12.07 7.75 5.31
C PRO A 132 -11.76 6.67 6.34
N SER A 133 -11.31 5.49 5.91
CA SER A 133 -10.98 4.38 6.80
C SER A 133 -9.51 4.33 7.14
N ASN A 134 -9.19 3.73 8.28
CA ASN A 134 -7.82 3.48 8.70
C ASN A 134 -7.30 2.15 8.13
N GLY A 135 -5.98 1.95 8.18
CA GLY A 135 -5.37 0.67 7.91
C GLY A 135 -5.95 -0.40 8.82
N SER A 136 -6.11 -1.61 8.34
CA SER A 136 -6.82 -2.76 8.93
C SER A 136 -8.35 -2.60 8.97
N GLU A 137 -8.88 -1.44 8.60
CA GLU A 137 -10.32 -1.15 8.65
C GLU A 137 -10.90 -0.82 7.28
N GLY A 138 -10.23 -1.24 6.21
CA GLY A 138 -10.73 -1.09 4.85
C GLY A 138 -10.11 0.06 4.05
N ALA A 139 -9.03 0.66 4.54
CA ALA A 139 -8.41 1.80 3.85
C ALA A 139 -8.00 1.45 2.41
N PHE A 140 -7.41 0.28 2.18
CA PHE A 140 -6.99 -0.09 0.83
C PHE A 140 -8.19 -0.29 -0.11
N LEU A 141 -9.31 -0.80 0.39
CA LEU A 141 -10.53 -0.90 -0.41
C LEU A 141 -11.04 0.49 -0.81
N ASP A 142 -11.03 1.45 0.13
CA ASP A 142 -11.42 2.83 -0.18
C ASP A 142 -10.52 3.43 -1.26
N PHE A 143 -9.21 3.18 -1.15
CA PHE A 143 -8.24 3.65 -2.15
C PHE A 143 -8.51 3.02 -3.52
N ALA A 144 -8.75 1.71 -3.56
CA ALA A 144 -9.09 1.00 -4.79
C ALA A 144 -10.35 1.57 -5.44
N ASN A 145 -11.39 1.79 -4.65
CA ASN A 145 -12.63 2.38 -5.15
C ASN A 145 -12.40 3.77 -5.73
N ARG A 146 -11.57 4.59 -5.08
CA ARG A 146 -11.25 5.93 -5.57
C ARG A 146 -10.49 5.90 -6.89
N ILE A 147 -9.53 4.98 -7.03
CA ILE A 147 -8.81 4.81 -8.29
C ILE A 147 -9.77 4.44 -9.42
N LEU A 148 -10.68 3.52 -9.17
CA LEU A 148 -11.65 3.08 -10.19
C LEU A 148 -12.57 4.21 -10.61
N GLU A 149 -13.03 5.04 -9.67
CA GLU A 149 -13.81 6.24 -9.98
C GLU A 149 -12.99 7.23 -10.82
N LEU A 150 -11.76 7.51 -10.38
CA LEU A 150 -10.89 8.49 -11.02
C LEU A 150 -10.62 8.14 -12.49
N ASN A 151 -10.46 6.86 -12.78
CA ASN A 151 -10.15 6.37 -14.12
C ASN A 151 -11.37 5.83 -14.89
N ASN A 152 -12.58 6.03 -14.36
CA ASN A 152 -13.83 5.59 -14.98
C ASN A 152 -13.89 4.08 -15.24
N ASP A 153 -13.40 3.28 -14.29
CA ASP A 153 -13.37 1.81 -14.38
C ASP A 153 -14.46 1.13 -13.52
N ASN A 154 -15.47 1.87 -13.13
CA ASN A 154 -16.56 1.32 -12.31
C ASN A 154 -17.52 0.46 -13.14
#